data_c55c575ec41f5aab3673d009922d2ade
#
_entry.id   c55c575ec41f5aab3673d009922d2ade
#
_cell.length_a   1.000
_cell.length_b   1.000
_cell.length_c   1.000
_cell.angle_alpha   90.00
_cell.angle_beta   90.00
_cell.angle_gamma   90.00
#
_symmetry.space_group_name_H-M   'P 1'
#
loop_
_entity.id
_entity.type
_entity.pdbx_description
1 polymer ?
#
loop_
_entity_poly.entity_id
_entity_poly.type
_entity_poly.pdbx_seq_one_letter_code
_entity_poly.pdbx_strand_id
1 'polypeptide(L)'
;MLIFAYGSNMNINRLTKRVPSATKVSNVFLSGYKLVCNKVSKKDGSAKANIEKSDIATDIVWGVLFEIDNNEKKLLDKAEGLGKGYNENCLTFTDENSLKHIAQVYIADSNSINNSLVAFDWYKEFIITGAIQNQLPADYISQLQSIPFIPDSDEEQREKNYSILRGE
;
A
#
# COMPACT_ATOMS: atom_id res chain seq x y z
N MET A 1 -12.43 1.36 12.71
CA MET A 1 -12.83 1.44 11.28
C MET A 1 -11.92 0.56 10.44
N LEU A 2 -12.42 0.07 9.28
CA LEU A 2 -11.64 -0.79 8.38
C LEU A 2 -10.92 0.04 7.31
N ILE A 3 -9.65 -0.29 7.09
CA ILE A 3 -8.81 0.25 6.02
C ILE A 3 -8.21 -0.88 5.19
N PHE A 4 -8.11 -0.66 3.87
CA PHE A 4 -7.46 -1.59 2.96
C PHE A 4 -6.05 -1.08 2.61
N ALA A 5 -5.05 -1.89 2.94
CA ALA A 5 -3.65 -1.65 2.61
C ALA A 5 -3.21 -2.57 1.47
N TYR A 6 -2.77 -2.00 0.35
CA TYR A 6 -2.28 -2.71 -0.83
C TYR A 6 -0.82 -2.36 -1.19
N GLY A 7 -0.27 -1.34 -0.53
CA GLY A 7 1.09 -0.85 -0.72
C GLY A 7 1.97 -1.07 0.51
N SER A 8 2.83 -0.11 0.81
CA SER A 8 3.80 -0.22 1.91
C SER A 8 3.19 -0.38 3.31
N ASN A 9 1.92 -0.03 3.50
CA ASN A 9 1.20 -0.23 4.76
C ASN A 9 0.76 -1.69 5.00
N MET A 10 0.94 -2.59 4.03
CA MET A 10 0.80 -4.02 4.31
C MET A 10 1.84 -4.50 5.32
N ASN A 11 3.00 -3.84 5.39
CA ASN A 11 4.02 -4.13 6.38
C ASN A 11 3.59 -3.58 7.76
N ILE A 12 3.43 -4.48 8.74
CA ILE A 12 2.89 -4.12 10.06
C ILE A 12 3.82 -3.18 10.82
N ASN A 13 5.14 -3.35 10.73
CA ASN A 13 6.10 -2.47 11.40
C ASN A 13 5.97 -1.02 10.92
N ARG A 14 5.72 -0.84 9.62
CA ARG A 14 5.49 0.48 9.03
C ARG A 14 4.13 1.05 9.43
N LEU A 15 3.08 0.22 9.37
CA LEU A 15 1.73 0.68 9.68
C LEU A 15 1.60 1.10 11.14
N THR A 16 2.08 0.29 12.08
CA THR A 16 1.98 0.57 13.53
C THR A 16 2.83 1.78 13.97
N LYS A 17 3.93 2.09 13.26
CA LYS A 17 4.65 3.37 13.48
C LYS A 17 3.82 4.60 13.08
N ARG A 18 2.80 4.43 12.24
CA ARG A 18 1.89 5.50 11.80
C ARG A 18 0.60 5.52 12.61
N VAL A 19 0.05 4.34 12.86
CA VAL A 19 -1.24 4.08 13.50
C VAL A 19 -1.07 2.91 14.46
N PRO A 20 -0.71 3.18 15.74
CA PRO A 20 -0.40 2.14 16.73
C PRO A 20 -1.54 1.14 16.99
N SER A 21 -2.79 1.56 16.82
CA SER A 21 -3.97 0.69 17.03
C SER A 21 -4.20 -0.33 15.92
N ALA A 22 -3.44 -0.28 14.82
CA ALA A 22 -3.69 -1.12 13.65
C ALA A 22 -3.59 -2.61 13.99
N THR A 23 -4.67 -3.35 13.74
CA THR A 23 -4.75 -4.81 13.89
C THR A 23 -5.25 -5.45 12.60
N LYS A 24 -4.61 -6.57 12.22
CA LYS A 24 -5.02 -7.32 11.03
C LYS A 24 -6.38 -7.99 11.22
N VAL A 25 -7.27 -7.83 10.24
CA VAL A 25 -8.58 -8.51 10.18
C VAL A 25 -8.51 -9.71 9.23
N SER A 26 -8.18 -9.48 7.96
CA SER A 26 -8.07 -10.56 6.97
C SER A 26 -7.25 -10.13 5.75
N ASN A 27 -6.87 -11.10 4.93
CA ASN A 27 -6.45 -10.84 3.56
C ASN A 27 -7.70 -10.65 2.70
N VAL A 28 -7.67 -9.66 1.82
CA VAL A 28 -8.78 -9.37 0.93
C VAL A 28 -8.27 -8.98 -0.45
N PHE A 29 -9.13 -9.05 -1.45
CA PHE A 29 -8.81 -8.63 -2.80
C PHE A 29 -9.87 -7.72 -3.40
N LEU A 30 -9.45 -6.93 -4.38
CA LEU A 30 -10.28 -6.06 -5.20
C LEU A 30 -10.16 -6.50 -6.66
N SER A 31 -11.26 -6.97 -7.26
CA SER A 31 -11.31 -7.39 -8.66
C SER A 31 -11.49 -6.20 -9.61
N GLY A 32 -10.97 -6.33 -10.83
CA GLY A 32 -11.05 -5.30 -11.86
C GLY A 32 -10.12 -4.10 -11.61
N TYR A 33 -9.08 -4.30 -10.80
CA TYR A 33 -8.04 -3.32 -10.53
C TYR A 33 -6.65 -3.95 -10.68
N LYS A 34 -5.66 -3.11 -11.00
CA LYS A 34 -4.25 -3.47 -11.02
C LYS A 34 -3.46 -2.57 -10.09
N LEU A 35 -2.43 -3.13 -9.47
CA LEU A 35 -1.45 -2.37 -8.69
C LEU A 35 -0.39 -1.80 -9.63
N VAL A 36 -0.10 -0.52 -9.45
CA VAL A 36 0.94 0.21 -10.18
C VAL A 36 1.75 1.06 -9.21
N CYS A 37 2.98 1.42 -9.59
CA CYS A 37 3.78 2.40 -8.86
C CYS A 37 3.94 3.65 -9.73
N ASN A 38 3.02 4.59 -9.61
CA ASN A 38 3.01 5.82 -10.41
C ASN A 38 2.55 7.07 -9.66
N LYS A 39 2.18 6.94 -8.39
CA LYS A 39 1.82 8.12 -7.58
C LYS A 39 3.09 8.87 -7.18
N VAL A 40 3.19 10.14 -7.54
CA VAL A 40 4.34 11.01 -7.23
C VAL A 40 4.44 11.29 -5.74
N SER A 41 5.58 10.98 -5.15
CA SER A 41 5.88 11.39 -3.78
C SER A 41 6.44 12.82 -3.74
N LYS A 42 5.76 13.72 -3.06
CA LYS A 42 6.24 15.10 -2.85
C LYS A 42 7.44 15.17 -1.88
N LYS A 43 7.70 14.10 -1.15
CA LYS A 43 8.81 14.01 -0.18
C LYS A 43 10.15 13.73 -0.82
N ASP A 44 10.16 12.78 -1.74
CA ASP A 44 11.37 12.17 -2.28
C ASP A 44 11.37 12.03 -3.81
N GLY A 45 10.32 12.49 -4.48
CA GLY A 45 10.19 12.48 -5.94
C GLY A 45 9.96 11.09 -6.56
N SER A 46 10.00 10.00 -5.79
CA SER A 46 9.84 8.65 -6.31
C SER A 46 8.37 8.24 -6.49
N ALA A 47 8.15 7.14 -7.19
CA ALA A 47 6.81 6.54 -7.32
C ALA A 47 6.39 5.82 -6.05
N LYS A 48 5.10 5.92 -5.72
CA LYS A 48 4.43 5.16 -4.67
C LYS A 48 3.30 4.33 -5.26
N ALA A 49 2.86 3.31 -4.52
CA ALA A 49 1.79 2.42 -4.94
C ALA A 49 0.48 3.17 -5.17
N ASN A 50 -0.22 2.75 -6.21
CA ASN A 50 -1.56 3.17 -6.58
C ASN A 50 -2.33 1.96 -7.10
N ILE A 51 -3.64 2.03 -7.10
CA ILE A 51 -4.50 1.06 -7.79
C ILE A 51 -5.31 1.78 -8.86
N GLU A 52 -5.36 1.18 -10.03
CA GLU A 52 -6.10 1.70 -11.18
C GLU A 52 -7.12 0.67 -11.64
N LYS A 53 -8.26 1.15 -12.14
CA LYS A 53 -9.19 0.26 -12.83
C LYS A 53 -8.49 -0.41 -14.01
N SER A 54 -8.76 -1.70 -14.16
CA SER A 54 -8.26 -2.48 -15.29
C SER A 54 -9.39 -2.82 -16.24
N ASP A 55 -9.10 -2.82 -17.53
CA ASP A 55 -10.00 -3.31 -18.57
C ASP A 55 -10.04 -4.85 -18.60
N ILE A 56 -9.15 -5.51 -17.86
CA ILE A 56 -9.06 -6.96 -17.72
C ILE A 56 -9.83 -7.36 -16.46
N ALA A 57 -10.97 -8.00 -16.66
CA ALA A 57 -11.86 -8.37 -15.55
C ALA A 57 -11.23 -9.34 -14.53
N THR A 58 -10.22 -10.11 -14.96
CA THR A 58 -9.47 -11.06 -14.11
C THR A 58 -8.34 -10.42 -13.31
N ASP A 59 -8.04 -9.14 -13.54
CA ASP A 59 -7.03 -8.45 -12.74
C ASP A 59 -7.52 -8.29 -11.31
N ILE A 60 -6.63 -8.58 -10.37
CA ILE A 60 -6.91 -8.57 -8.95
C ILE A 60 -5.79 -7.86 -8.19
N VAL A 61 -6.17 -6.97 -7.28
CA VAL A 61 -5.24 -6.41 -6.29
C VAL A 61 -5.49 -7.07 -4.95
N TRP A 62 -4.53 -7.85 -4.48
CA TRP A 62 -4.54 -8.36 -3.12
C TRP A 62 -3.99 -7.33 -2.14
N GLY A 63 -4.45 -7.41 -0.91
CA GLY A 63 -3.95 -6.61 0.19
C GLY A 63 -4.49 -7.09 1.53
N VAL A 64 -4.31 -6.26 2.53
CA VAL A 64 -4.63 -6.58 3.91
C VAL A 64 -5.68 -5.60 4.44
N LEU A 65 -6.70 -6.14 5.06
CA LEU A 65 -7.69 -5.40 5.79
C LEU A 65 -7.23 -5.23 7.23
N PHE A 66 -7.08 -3.98 7.67
CA PHE A 66 -6.76 -3.63 9.05
C PHE A 66 -7.92 -2.90 9.70
N GLU A 67 -8.11 -3.15 10.99
CA GLU A 67 -8.93 -2.31 11.84
C GLU A 67 -8.03 -1.29 12.56
N ILE A 68 -8.46 -0.04 12.61
CA ILE A 68 -7.80 1.05 13.34
C ILE A 68 -8.79 1.80 14.22
N ASP A 69 -8.29 2.42 15.30
CA ASP A 69 -9.10 3.35 16.10
C ASP A 69 -9.48 4.58 15.25
N ASN A 70 -10.75 4.97 15.32
CA ASN A 70 -11.25 6.15 14.61
C ASN A 70 -10.52 7.43 14.99
N ASN A 71 -10.02 7.54 16.23
CA ASN A 71 -9.26 8.70 16.69
C ASN A 71 -7.88 8.82 16.01
N GLU A 72 -7.33 7.70 15.53
CA GLU A 72 -6.04 7.65 14.83
C GLU A 72 -6.16 7.84 13.31
N LYS A 73 -7.38 7.90 12.77
CA LYS A 73 -7.62 8.11 11.33
C LYS A 73 -6.82 9.31 10.78
N LYS A 74 -6.78 10.42 11.53
CA LYS A 74 -6.05 11.62 11.12
C LYS A 74 -4.54 11.42 11.00
N LEU A 75 -3.96 10.48 11.76
CA LEU A 75 -2.54 10.12 11.67
C LEU A 75 -2.27 9.42 10.34
N LEU A 76 -3.16 8.51 9.96
CA LEU A 76 -3.07 7.80 8.67
C LEU A 76 -3.27 8.77 7.49
N ASP A 77 -4.28 9.65 7.55
CA ASP A 77 -4.53 10.68 6.53
C ASP A 77 -3.29 11.56 6.28
N LYS A 78 -2.64 11.98 7.37
CA LYS A 78 -1.41 12.76 7.30
C LYS A 78 -0.26 11.96 6.68
N ALA A 79 -0.12 10.69 7.05
CA ALA A 79 0.92 9.81 6.54
C ALA A 79 0.76 9.53 5.04
N GLU A 80 -0.48 9.33 4.57
CA GLU A 80 -0.82 9.12 3.17
C GLU A 80 -0.86 10.43 2.36
N GLY A 81 -0.98 11.58 3.03
CA GLY A 81 -1.12 12.87 2.37
C GLY A 81 -2.48 13.04 1.70
N LEU A 82 -3.55 12.70 2.44
CA LEU A 82 -4.92 12.90 1.98
C LEU A 82 -5.14 14.33 1.51
N GLY A 83 -5.72 14.50 0.31
CA GLY A 83 -5.92 15.78 -0.36
C GLY A 83 -4.63 16.42 -0.91
N LYS A 84 -3.48 15.72 -0.83
CA LYS A 84 -2.18 16.19 -1.35
C LYS A 84 -1.52 15.18 -2.30
N GLY A 85 -2.28 14.24 -2.81
CA GLY A 85 -1.82 13.21 -3.72
C GLY A 85 -2.58 11.90 -3.66
N TYR A 86 -3.25 11.62 -2.54
CA TYR A 86 -4.24 10.57 -2.45
C TYR A 86 -5.60 11.13 -2.10
N ASN A 87 -6.63 10.50 -2.66
CA ASN A 87 -8.03 10.67 -2.28
C ASN A 87 -8.50 9.44 -1.51
N GLU A 88 -9.44 9.66 -0.61
CA GLU A 88 -10.11 8.61 0.14
C GLU A 88 -11.29 8.07 -0.67
N ASN A 89 -11.40 6.75 -0.70
CA ASN A 89 -12.51 6.04 -1.32
C ASN A 89 -13.02 4.95 -0.38
N CYS A 90 -14.28 4.57 -0.52
CA CYS A 90 -14.88 3.47 0.19
C CYS A 90 -15.28 2.42 -0.83
N LEU A 91 -14.65 1.24 -0.80
CA LEU A 91 -14.86 0.17 -1.76
C LEU A 91 -15.24 -1.13 -1.05
N THR A 92 -15.76 -2.07 -1.83
CA THR A 92 -16.10 -3.43 -1.37
C THR A 92 -14.99 -4.39 -1.78
N PHE A 93 -14.41 -5.07 -0.79
CA PHE A 93 -13.36 -6.07 -0.93
C PHE A 93 -13.92 -7.45 -0.61
N THR A 94 -13.31 -8.49 -1.15
CA THR A 94 -13.72 -9.89 -0.90
C THR A 94 -12.57 -10.60 -0.20
N ASP A 95 -12.87 -11.35 0.87
CA ASP A 95 -11.87 -12.19 1.54
C ASP A 95 -11.80 -13.62 0.94
N GLU A 96 -10.90 -14.42 1.45
CA GLU A 96 -10.67 -15.80 1.02
C GLU A 96 -11.89 -16.72 1.24
N ASN A 97 -12.81 -16.35 2.13
CA ASN A 97 -14.07 -17.05 2.39
C ASN A 97 -15.23 -16.50 1.57
N SER A 98 -14.95 -15.63 0.58
CA SER A 98 -15.96 -14.96 -0.25
C SER A 98 -16.86 -13.97 0.51
N LEU A 99 -16.50 -13.60 1.73
CA LEU A 99 -17.21 -12.56 2.48
C LEU A 99 -16.81 -11.18 1.96
N LYS A 100 -17.77 -10.28 1.94
CA LYS A 100 -17.57 -8.91 1.47
C LYS A 100 -17.39 -7.95 2.65
N HIS A 101 -16.38 -7.11 2.53
CA HIS A 101 -16.03 -6.09 3.50
C HIS A 101 -16.03 -4.72 2.84
N ILE A 102 -16.68 -3.75 3.45
CA ILE A 102 -16.58 -2.35 3.03
C ILE A 102 -15.47 -1.70 3.84
N ALA A 103 -14.47 -1.16 3.16
CA ALA A 103 -13.33 -0.54 3.80
C ALA A 103 -12.88 0.71 3.05
N GLN A 104 -12.17 1.55 3.78
CA GLN A 104 -11.54 2.73 3.25
C GLN A 104 -10.22 2.39 2.55
N VAL A 105 -9.96 3.05 1.43
CA VAL A 105 -8.74 2.90 0.64
C VAL A 105 -8.28 4.26 0.11
N TYR A 106 -6.96 4.45 0.04
CA TYR A 106 -6.36 5.64 -0.56
C TYR A 106 -5.97 5.34 -2.01
N ILE A 107 -6.51 6.11 -2.94
CA ILE A 107 -6.24 6.01 -4.38
C ILE A 107 -5.61 7.32 -4.84
N ALA A 108 -4.61 7.27 -5.69
CA ALA A 108 -3.91 8.46 -6.17
C ALA A 108 -4.87 9.41 -6.90
N ASP A 109 -4.73 10.70 -6.62
CA ASP A 109 -5.35 11.76 -7.39
C ASP A 109 -4.74 11.80 -8.79
N SER A 110 -5.54 12.01 -9.83
CA SER A 110 -5.10 12.03 -11.24
C SER A 110 -3.97 13.03 -11.50
N ASN A 111 -3.97 14.17 -10.79
CA ASN A 111 -2.92 15.18 -10.92
C ASN A 111 -1.61 14.79 -10.20
N SER A 112 -1.62 13.69 -9.47
CA SER A 112 -0.47 13.17 -8.72
C SER A 112 0.12 11.91 -9.34
N ILE A 113 -0.26 11.56 -10.58
CA ILE A 113 0.21 10.38 -11.32
C ILE A 113 1.32 10.79 -12.29
N ASN A 114 2.40 9.99 -12.31
CA ASN A 114 3.43 10.06 -13.32
C ASN A 114 3.97 8.65 -13.62
N ASN A 115 3.62 8.13 -14.79
CA ASN A 115 3.98 6.78 -15.23
C ASN A 115 5.47 6.62 -15.62
N SER A 116 6.23 7.71 -15.67
CA SER A 116 7.68 7.67 -15.96
C SER A 116 8.53 7.49 -14.69
N LEU A 117 7.92 7.56 -13.50
CA LEU A 117 8.63 7.40 -12.24
C LEU A 117 8.76 5.93 -11.84
N VAL A 118 9.77 5.66 -11.03
CA VAL A 118 10.07 4.34 -10.48
C VAL A 118 10.09 4.44 -8.94
N ALA A 119 9.72 3.37 -8.29
CA ALA A 119 9.77 3.27 -6.84
C ALA A 119 11.23 3.16 -6.34
N PHE A 120 11.50 3.58 -5.13
CA PHE A 120 12.75 3.27 -4.47
C PHE A 120 12.76 1.81 -3.96
N ASP A 121 13.96 1.25 -3.86
CA ASP A 121 14.22 -0.11 -3.40
C ASP A 121 13.56 -0.41 -2.04
N TRP A 122 13.79 0.41 -1.03
CA TRP A 122 13.19 0.26 0.30
C TRP A 122 11.65 0.33 0.27
N TYR A 123 11.08 1.11 -0.66
CA TYR A 123 9.62 1.22 -0.76
C TYR A 123 9.01 -0.06 -1.35
N LYS A 124 9.61 -0.61 -2.40
CA LYS A 124 9.25 -1.92 -2.96
C LYS A 124 9.38 -3.01 -1.90
N GLU A 125 10.47 -2.98 -1.09
CA GLU A 125 10.71 -3.97 -0.05
C GLU A 125 9.61 -3.95 1.02
N PHE A 126 9.06 -2.79 1.39
CA PHE A 126 7.88 -2.73 2.27
C PHE A 126 6.66 -3.44 1.67
N ILE A 127 6.44 -3.32 0.38
CA ILE A 127 5.32 -3.98 -0.29
C ILE A 127 5.51 -5.50 -0.26
N ILE A 128 6.70 -5.98 -0.64
CA ILE A 128 7.01 -7.42 -0.71
C ILE A 128 6.98 -8.03 0.70
N THR A 129 7.69 -7.45 1.65
CA THR A 129 7.72 -7.97 3.03
C THR A 129 6.35 -7.92 3.69
N GLY A 130 5.56 -6.87 3.42
CA GLY A 130 4.18 -6.80 3.87
C GLY A 130 3.31 -7.92 3.30
N ALA A 131 3.45 -8.23 2.01
CA ALA A 131 2.73 -9.33 1.38
C ALA A 131 3.14 -10.70 1.95
N ILE A 132 4.45 -10.91 2.18
CA ILE A 132 4.99 -12.14 2.78
C ILE A 132 4.52 -12.28 4.24
N GLN A 133 4.64 -11.26 5.06
CA GLN A 133 4.19 -11.25 6.46
C GLN A 133 2.71 -11.65 6.59
N ASN A 134 1.91 -11.24 5.62
CA ASN A 134 0.48 -11.51 5.62
C ASN A 134 0.10 -12.78 4.86
N GLN A 135 1.09 -13.52 4.29
CA GLN A 135 0.86 -14.77 3.57
C GLN A 135 -0.10 -14.59 2.37
N LEU A 136 0.08 -13.51 1.60
CA LEU A 136 -0.67 -13.32 0.37
C LEU A 136 -0.31 -14.42 -0.66
N PRO A 137 -1.14 -14.67 -1.69
CA PRO A 137 -0.89 -15.71 -2.69
C PRO A 137 0.51 -15.58 -3.32
N ALA A 138 1.20 -16.72 -3.47
CA ALA A 138 2.58 -16.78 -3.95
C ALA A 138 2.74 -16.15 -5.35
N ASP A 139 1.78 -16.38 -6.24
CA ASP A 139 1.78 -15.79 -7.59
C ASP A 139 1.66 -14.26 -7.53
N TYR A 140 0.87 -13.74 -6.60
CA TYR A 140 0.77 -12.29 -6.40
C TYR A 140 2.06 -11.70 -5.83
N ILE A 141 2.70 -12.39 -4.86
CA ILE A 141 4.02 -11.98 -4.34
C ILE A 141 5.05 -11.95 -5.48
N SER A 142 5.04 -12.94 -6.38
CA SER A 142 5.92 -12.96 -7.56
C SER A 142 5.66 -11.76 -8.49
N GLN A 143 4.41 -11.35 -8.67
CA GLN A 143 4.07 -10.12 -9.40
C GLN A 143 4.63 -8.87 -8.73
N LEU A 144 4.52 -8.77 -7.39
CA LEU A 144 5.08 -7.65 -6.63
C LEU A 144 6.60 -7.58 -6.75
N GLN A 145 7.28 -8.74 -6.80
CA GLN A 145 8.73 -8.82 -7.01
C GLN A 145 9.17 -8.31 -8.38
N SER A 146 8.29 -8.32 -9.38
CA SER A 146 8.57 -7.78 -10.72
C SER A 146 8.47 -6.26 -10.83
N ILE A 147 7.97 -5.56 -9.81
CA ILE A 147 7.86 -4.09 -9.80
C ILE A 147 9.24 -3.47 -10.01
N PRO A 148 9.41 -2.58 -11.02
CA PRO A 148 10.66 -1.88 -11.23
C PRO A 148 11.03 -0.98 -10.05
N PHE A 149 12.31 -0.86 -9.76
CA PHE A 149 12.82 0.01 -8.70
C PHE A 149 14.20 0.56 -9.03
N ILE A 150 14.58 1.63 -8.33
CA ILE A 150 15.94 2.17 -8.30
C ILE A 150 16.41 2.32 -6.85
N PRO A 151 17.72 2.21 -6.57
CA PRO A 151 18.24 2.52 -5.25
C PRO A 151 17.95 3.99 -4.88
N ASP A 152 17.59 4.22 -3.63
CA ASP A 152 17.52 5.58 -3.11
C ASP A 152 18.94 6.11 -2.90
N SER A 153 19.26 7.26 -3.48
CA SER A 153 20.56 7.91 -3.33
C SER A 153 20.73 8.64 -2.00
N ASP A 154 19.64 8.88 -1.28
CA ASP A 154 19.70 9.39 0.10
C ASP A 154 19.90 8.20 1.06
N GLU A 155 21.17 7.97 1.40
CA GLU A 155 21.58 6.84 2.25
C GLU A 155 20.95 6.91 3.65
N GLU A 156 20.78 8.12 4.22
CA GLU A 156 20.13 8.28 5.54
C GLU A 156 18.67 7.90 5.49
N GLN A 157 17.95 8.39 4.50
CA GLN A 157 16.54 8.02 4.27
C GLN A 157 16.39 6.52 4.00
N ARG A 158 17.29 5.97 3.18
CA ARG A 158 17.32 4.55 2.82
C ARG A 158 17.51 3.69 4.07
N GLU A 159 18.53 3.94 4.88
CA GLU A 159 18.81 3.19 6.10
C GLU A 159 17.69 3.31 7.14
N LYS A 160 17.13 4.50 7.33
CA LYS A 160 15.98 4.72 8.17
C LYS A 160 14.78 3.85 7.78
N ASN A 161 14.53 3.67 6.49
CA ASN A 161 13.42 2.82 6.03
C ASN A 161 13.76 1.33 6.21
N TYR A 162 15.00 0.91 5.98
CA TYR A 162 15.42 -0.47 6.24
C TYR A 162 15.41 -0.81 7.74
N SER A 163 15.73 0.12 8.65
CA SER A 163 15.59 -0.10 10.09
C SER A 163 14.13 -0.40 10.48
N ILE A 164 13.18 0.33 9.91
CA ILE A 164 11.75 0.04 10.12
C ILE A 164 11.38 -1.35 9.60
N LEU A 165 11.92 -1.77 8.45
CA LEU A 165 11.69 -3.12 7.92
C LEU A 165 12.19 -4.21 8.86
N ARG A 166 13.33 -3.98 9.53
CA ARG A 166 13.90 -4.87 10.54
C ARG A 166 13.17 -4.84 11.89
N GLY A 167 12.25 -3.88 12.10
CA GLY A 167 11.50 -3.73 13.34
C GLY A 167 12.26 -2.95 14.43
N GLU A 168 13.23 -2.13 14.05
CA GLU A 168 14.08 -1.29 14.91
C GLU A 168 13.43 0.08 15.20
#